data_74b9c6f5f2d1f0d5d4f04c8609cd980f
#
_entry.id   74b9c6f5f2d1f0d5d4f04c8609cd980f
#
_cell.length_a   1.000
_cell.length_b   1.000
_cell.length_c   1.000
_cell.angle_alpha   90.00
_cell.angle_beta   90.00
_cell.angle_gamma   90.00
#
_symmetry.space_group_name_H-M   'P 1'
#
loop_
_entity.id
_entity.type
_entity.pdbx_description
1 polymer ?
#
loop_
_entity_poly.entity_id
_entity_poly.type
_entity_poly.pdbx_seq_one_letter_code
_entity_poly.pdbx_strand_id
1 'polypeptide(L)'
;MSREIEKEHQVGTLSNQQGLDEQGLDLQKNDQQNHDEKSHIVKEHFDSEKIQQRYPAIERKPLTLTINGEEVGPIEVPLTMTMIDFLHEYLDLTGTHFGCGQGICHACTVMEIHPDGSKSETRTCIFGAHYFSGKNIVTIEGQATKKDGVLILTPIQQAFIDNFAFQCGYCAPGFVAGATVFLDRLNRHPIKRANLEKAIEEALNDHICRCTGYVRYYEAIRDVALATPGCVID
;
A
#
# COMPACT_ATOMS: atom_id res chain seq x y z
N MET A 1 -43.77 22.92 -32.03
CA MET A 1 -43.44 22.33 -33.35
C MET A 1 -42.34 21.30 -33.14
N SER A 2 -42.79 20.07 -33.10
CA SER A 2 -41.99 18.87 -32.85
C SER A 2 -41.27 18.43 -34.12
N ARG A 3 -40.07 17.89 -34.03
CA ARG A 3 -39.52 16.95 -35.00
C ARG A 3 -38.71 15.93 -34.25
N GLU A 4 -39.29 14.75 -34.12
CA GLU A 4 -38.66 13.47 -33.82
C GLU A 4 -37.73 13.10 -34.97
N ILE A 5 -36.56 12.55 -34.64
CA ILE A 5 -35.72 11.82 -35.59
C ILE A 5 -35.43 10.46 -34.93
N GLU A 6 -36.26 9.50 -35.27
CA GLU A 6 -35.96 8.06 -35.11
C GLU A 6 -34.90 7.71 -36.17
N LYS A 7 -33.84 7.07 -35.73
CA LYS A 7 -32.90 6.32 -36.59
C LYS A 7 -32.85 4.87 -36.10
N GLU A 8 -33.58 4.05 -36.84
CA GLU A 8 -33.46 2.59 -36.78
C GLU A 8 -32.02 2.18 -37.17
N HIS A 9 -31.34 1.42 -36.30
CA HIS A 9 -30.16 0.67 -36.65
C HIS A 9 -30.57 -0.76 -36.96
N GLN A 10 -30.62 -1.08 -38.24
CA GLN A 10 -30.68 -2.45 -38.72
C GLN A 10 -29.35 -3.16 -38.46
N VAL A 11 -29.41 -4.15 -37.59
CA VAL A 11 -28.30 -5.10 -37.39
C VAL A 11 -28.43 -6.15 -38.50
N GLY A 12 -27.54 -6.05 -39.49
CA GLY A 12 -27.39 -7.07 -40.53
C GLY A 12 -26.66 -8.28 -39.98
N THR A 13 -27.39 -9.37 -39.84
CA THR A 13 -26.84 -10.70 -39.64
C THR A 13 -26.12 -11.18 -40.92
N LEU A 14 -24.82 -11.12 -40.97
CA LEU A 14 -24.03 -11.81 -41.98
C LEU A 14 -23.69 -13.22 -41.51
N SER A 15 -24.44 -14.16 -42.01
CA SER A 15 -24.08 -15.58 -42.00
C SER A 15 -22.93 -15.79 -43.00
N ASN A 16 -21.74 -16.05 -42.51
CA ASN A 16 -20.62 -16.56 -43.30
C ASN A 16 -20.14 -17.89 -42.67
N GLN A 17 -20.85 -18.94 -42.99
CA GLN A 17 -20.30 -20.30 -42.94
C GLN A 17 -19.76 -20.57 -44.34
N GLN A 18 -18.43 -20.55 -44.51
CA GLN A 18 -17.69 -21.38 -45.47
C GLN A 18 -16.21 -21.06 -45.40
N GLY A 19 -15.35 -22.07 -45.22
CA GLY A 19 -13.91 -22.04 -45.45
C GLY A 19 -13.04 -21.87 -44.22
N LEU A 20 -13.00 -22.85 -43.35
CA LEU A 20 -11.81 -23.12 -42.53
C LEU A 20 -10.86 -23.90 -43.39
N ASP A 21 -9.93 -23.21 -44.05
CA ASP A 21 -8.90 -23.79 -44.88
C ASP A 21 -7.92 -24.58 -44.01
N GLU A 22 -7.25 -25.56 -44.58
CA GLU A 22 -6.22 -26.42 -43.96
C GLU A 22 -5.09 -25.58 -43.26
N GLN A 23 -4.92 -24.33 -43.60
CA GLN A 23 -4.02 -23.40 -42.92
C GLN A 23 -4.45 -23.05 -41.46
N GLY A 24 -5.72 -23.08 -41.12
CA GLY A 24 -6.20 -22.82 -39.76
C GLY A 24 -5.87 -23.98 -38.79
N LEU A 25 -5.77 -25.19 -39.30
CA LEU A 25 -5.39 -26.38 -38.52
C LEU A 25 -3.88 -26.43 -38.23
N ASP A 26 -3.06 -25.91 -39.13
CA ASP A 26 -1.61 -25.87 -38.92
C ASP A 26 -1.20 -24.75 -37.96
N LEU A 27 -1.93 -23.64 -37.90
CA LEU A 27 -1.71 -22.59 -36.89
C LEU A 27 -2.04 -23.07 -35.49
N GLN A 28 -3.14 -23.82 -35.31
CA GLN A 28 -3.51 -24.38 -34.02
C GLN A 28 -2.51 -25.45 -33.54
N LYS A 29 -1.98 -26.28 -34.46
CA LYS A 29 -0.95 -27.26 -34.13
C LYS A 29 0.37 -26.62 -33.76
N ASN A 30 0.76 -25.52 -34.42
CA ASN A 30 1.97 -24.77 -34.09
C ASN A 30 1.85 -24.06 -32.74
N ASP A 31 0.67 -23.52 -32.37
CA ASP A 31 0.43 -22.92 -31.07
C ASP A 31 0.44 -23.96 -29.95
N GLN A 32 -0.10 -25.14 -30.21
CA GLN A 32 -0.10 -26.26 -29.24
C GLN A 32 1.31 -26.79 -29.00
N GLN A 33 2.12 -26.99 -30.07
CA GLN A 33 3.53 -27.39 -29.93
C GLN A 33 4.38 -26.32 -29.22
N ASN A 34 4.19 -25.05 -29.53
CA ASN A 34 4.87 -23.95 -28.84
C ASN A 34 4.45 -23.83 -27.35
N HIS A 35 3.19 -24.18 -27.03
CA HIS A 35 2.72 -24.19 -25.64
C HIS A 35 3.31 -25.38 -24.88
N ASP A 36 3.42 -26.55 -25.52
CA ASP A 36 4.00 -27.74 -24.92
C ASP A 36 5.51 -27.62 -24.73
N GLU A 37 6.26 -27.04 -25.71
CA GLU A 37 7.69 -26.73 -25.54
C GLU A 37 7.93 -25.70 -24.42
N LYS A 38 7.15 -24.63 -24.35
CA LYS A 38 7.25 -23.64 -23.24
C LYS A 38 6.90 -24.28 -21.89
N SER A 39 5.91 -25.17 -21.84
CA SER A 39 5.57 -25.88 -20.60
C SER A 39 6.66 -26.86 -20.17
N HIS A 40 7.38 -27.47 -21.13
CA HIS A 40 8.53 -28.34 -20.84
C HIS A 40 9.73 -27.53 -20.33
N ILE A 41 10.05 -26.40 -20.95
CA ILE A 41 11.13 -25.50 -20.51
C ILE A 41 10.84 -24.97 -19.10
N VAL A 42 9.58 -24.61 -18.79
CA VAL A 42 9.19 -24.17 -17.45
C VAL A 42 9.33 -25.32 -16.44
N LYS A 43 8.93 -26.54 -16.78
CA LYS A 43 9.06 -27.71 -15.88
C LYS A 43 10.51 -28.09 -15.61
N GLU A 44 11.40 -28.02 -16.62
CA GLU A 44 12.83 -28.32 -16.43
C GLU A 44 13.55 -27.25 -15.59
N HIS A 45 13.11 -25.99 -15.64
CA HIS A 45 13.67 -24.91 -14.79
C HIS A 45 13.14 -24.91 -13.36
N PHE A 46 11.98 -25.52 -13.11
CA PHE A 46 11.36 -25.64 -11.78
C PHE A 46 11.46 -27.05 -11.20
N ASP A 47 12.59 -27.72 -11.41
CA ASP A 47 12.89 -28.94 -10.68
C ASP A 47 13.09 -28.59 -9.20
N SER A 48 12.11 -28.93 -8.38
CA SER A 48 12.08 -28.62 -6.95
C SER A 48 13.31 -29.15 -6.19
N GLU A 49 13.88 -30.30 -6.64
CA GLU A 49 15.09 -30.87 -6.01
C GLU A 49 16.33 -30.03 -6.37
N LYS A 50 16.47 -29.59 -7.62
CA LYS A 50 17.58 -28.69 -8.04
C LYS A 50 17.48 -27.31 -7.42
N ILE A 51 16.24 -26.80 -7.26
CA ILE A 51 16.00 -25.53 -6.56
C ILE A 51 16.39 -25.69 -5.08
N GLN A 52 16.02 -26.78 -4.44
CA GLN A 52 16.33 -27.03 -3.04
C GLN A 52 17.82 -27.21 -2.77
N GLN A 53 18.57 -27.79 -3.74
CA GLN A 53 20.05 -27.87 -3.67
C GLN A 53 20.74 -26.52 -3.90
N ARG A 54 20.16 -25.65 -4.73
CA ARG A 54 20.73 -24.34 -5.08
C ARG A 54 20.43 -23.26 -4.04
N TYR A 55 19.30 -23.41 -3.34
CA TYR A 55 18.84 -22.51 -2.29
C TYR A 55 18.60 -23.32 -1.02
N PRO A 56 19.51 -23.31 -0.07
CA PRO A 56 19.30 -23.97 1.21
C PRO A 56 17.99 -23.48 1.81
N ALA A 57 17.31 -24.38 2.51
CA ALA A 57 16.04 -24.03 3.16
C ALA A 57 16.23 -22.76 4.00
N ILE A 58 15.48 -21.71 3.69
CA ILE A 58 15.56 -20.45 4.43
C ILE A 58 15.09 -20.74 5.85
N GLU A 59 15.94 -20.42 6.81
CA GLU A 59 15.62 -20.55 8.24
C GLU A 59 14.35 -19.75 8.55
N ARG A 60 13.41 -20.37 9.27
CA ARG A 60 12.19 -19.76 9.75
C ARG A 60 12.21 -19.68 11.26
N LYS A 61 11.56 -18.67 11.81
CA LYS A 61 11.36 -18.53 13.26
C LYS A 61 9.94 -18.06 13.55
N PRO A 62 9.41 -18.38 14.73
CA PRO A 62 8.12 -17.87 15.13
C PRO A 62 8.20 -16.35 15.31
N LEU A 63 7.22 -15.65 14.77
CA LEU A 63 7.02 -14.22 14.91
C LEU A 63 5.70 -13.96 15.64
N THR A 64 5.73 -13.12 16.65
CA THR A 64 4.54 -12.62 17.35
C THR A 64 4.68 -11.11 17.51
N LEU A 65 3.63 -10.36 17.17
CA LEU A 65 3.58 -8.90 17.30
C LEU A 65 2.11 -8.46 17.38
N THR A 66 1.88 -7.18 17.66
CA THR A 66 0.54 -6.59 17.57
C THR A 66 0.41 -5.77 16.30
N ILE A 67 -0.64 -5.99 15.51
CA ILE A 67 -0.95 -5.24 14.29
C ILE A 67 -2.38 -4.74 14.37
N ASN A 68 -2.57 -3.43 14.21
CA ASN A 68 -3.89 -2.78 14.23
C ASN A 68 -4.70 -3.10 15.49
N GLY A 69 -4.02 -3.32 16.62
CA GLY A 69 -4.63 -3.64 17.90
C GLY A 69 -4.91 -5.13 18.15
N GLU A 70 -4.61 -6.00 17.17
CA GLU A 70 -4.79 -7.45 17.30
C GLU A 70 -3.44 -8.15 17.44
N GLU A 71 -3.37 -9.16 18.31
CA GLU A 71 -2.18 -10.00 18.44
C GLU A 71 -2.10 -10.98 17.25
N VAL A 72 -0.97 -10.98 16.57
CA VAL A 72 -0.68 -11.81 15.41
C VAL A 72 0.46 -12.77 15.73
N GLY A 73 0.22 -14.06 15.56
CA GLY A 73 1.23 -15.10 15.77
C GLY A 73 0.91 -16.03 16.95
N PRO A 74 1.83 -16.99 17.24
CA PRO A 74 3.11 -17.21 16.56
C PRO A 74 2.95 -17.78 15.14
N ILE A 75 3.65 -17.18 14.18
CA ILE A 75 3.68 -17.62 12.77
C ILE A 75 5.13 -17.89 12.37
N GLU A 76 5.38 -19.03 11.71
CA GLU A 76 6.72 -19.36 11.19
C GLU A 76 7.04 -18.52 9.95
N VAL A 77 7.92 -17.54 10.09
CA VAL A 77 8.30 -16.57 9.07
C VAL A 77 9.75 -16.72 8.68
N PRO A 78 10.11 -16.68 7.37
CA PRO A 78 11.50 -16.66 6.92
C PRO A 78 12.29 -15.50 7.54
N LEU A 79 13.54 -15.76 7.99
CA LEU A 79 14.38 -14.70 8.57
C LEU A 79 14.70 -13.56 7.59
N THR A 80 14.65 -13.86 6.29
CA THR A 80 14.93 -12.89 5.21
C THR A 80 13.72 -12.10 4.75
N MET A 81 12.51 -12.44 5.26
CA MET A 81 11.27 -11.77 4.85
C MET A 81 11.23 -10.33 5.34
N THR A 82 10.93 -9.39 4.44
CA THR A 82 10.68 -8.00 4.84
C THR A 82 9.33 -7.86 5.53
N MET A 83 9.16 -6.81 6.30
CA MET A 83 7.88 -6.56 6.96
C MET A 83 6.76 -6.27 5.95
N ILE A 84 7.06 -5.60 4.83
CA ILE A 84 6.04 -5.34 3.82
C ILE A 84 5.56 -6.63 3.14
N ASP A 85 6.46 -7.57 2.86
CA ASP A 85 6.08 -8.86 2.30
C ASP A 85 5.23 -9.67 3.30
N PHE A 86 5.58 -9.60 4.61
CA PHE A 86 4.79 -10.24 5.65
C PHE A 86 3.37 -9.65 5.75
N LEU A 87 3.23 -8.32 5.68
CA LEU A 87 1.92 -7.66 5.67
C LEU A 87 1.08 -8.12 4.47
N HIS A 88 1.69 -8.19 3.29
CA HIS A 88 0.97 -8.54 2.05
C HIS A 88 0.66 -10.03 1.93
N GLU A 89 1.66 -10.89 2.15
CA GLU A 89 1.56 -12.33 1.85
C GLU A 89 0.91 -13.16 2.96
N TYR A 90 1.07 -12.72 4.22
CA TYR A 90 0.55 -13.48 5.38
C TYR A 90 -0.72 -12.89 5.95
N LEU A 91 -0.92 -11.57 5.84
CA LEU A 91 -2.02 -10.87 6.51
C LEU A 91 -3.00 -10.20 5.54
N ASP A 92 -2.72 -10.22 4.23
CA ASP A 92 -3.53 -9.54 3.21
C ASP A 92 -3.73 -8.04 3.48
N LEU A 93 -2.79 -7.41 4.21
CA LEU A 93 -2.78 -5.97 4.51
C LEU A 93 -2.01 -5.23 3.42
N THR A 94 -2.66 -4.98 2.29
CA THR A 94 -2.04 -4.45 1.07
C THR A 94 -2.03 -2.92 0.96
N GLY A 95 -2.61 -2.21 1.92
CA GLY A 95 -2.66 -0.75 1.93
C GLY A 95 -1.32 -0.08 2.21
N THR A 96 -0.34 -0.81 2.76
CA THR A 96 1.05 -0.34 2.87
C THR A 96 1.76 -0.62 1.55
N HIS A 97 2.24 0.42 0.83
CA HIS A 97 2.69 0.28 -0.55
C HIS A 97 4.21 0.14 -0.69
N PHE A 98 4.66 -0.81 -1.51
CA PHE A 98 6.07 -0.99 -1.87
C PHE A 98 6.46 -0.04 -3.02
N GLY A 99 7.27 1.01 -2.74
CA GLY A 99 7.69 1.97 -3.77
C GLY A 99 9.15 1.77 -4.20
N CYS A 100 10.13 2.08 -3.34
CA CYS A 100 11.55 2.12 -3.72
C CYS A 100 12.36 0.90 -3.25
N GLY A 101 11.96 0.19 -2.22
CA GLY A 101 12.71 -0.91 -1.60
C GLY A 101 14.00 -0.46 -0.88
N GLN A 102 14.23 0.84 -0.68
CA GLN A 102 15.46 1.43 -0.17
C GLN A 102 15.26 2.35 1.04
N GLY A 103 14.03 2.42 1.57
CA GLY A 103 13.70 3.28 2.71
C GLY A 103 13.68 4.77 2.41
N ILE A 104 13.70 5.19 1.12
CA ILE A 104 13.84 6.59 0.71
C ILE A 104 12.49 7.27 0.49
N CYS A 105 11.53 6.58 -0.17
CA CYS A 105 10.29 7.24 -0.63
C CYS A 105 9.18 7.32 0.44
N HIS A 106 9.31 6.60 1.52
CA HIS A 106 8.36 6.50 2.64
C HIS A 106 6.94 6.03 2.29
N ALA A 107 6.70 5.51 1.07
CA ALA A 107 5.40 4.94 0.70
C ALA A 107 4.99 3.73 1.56
N CYS A 108 5.99 3.00 2.08
CA CYS A 108 5.83 1.83 2.93
C CYS A 108 5.83 2.13 4.44
N THR A 109 5.63 3.37 4.84
CA THR A 109 5.66 3.78 6.25
C THR A 109 4.44 3.24 7.00
N VAL A 110 4.71 2.61 8.14
CA VAL A 110 3.72 2.25 9.16
C VAL A 110 4.05 2.98 10.47
N MET A 111 3.10 3.07 11.37
CA MET A 111 3.33 3.60 12.72
C MET A 111 3.72 2.49 13.68
N GLU A 112 4.75 2.71 14.48
CA GLU A 112 5.07 1.93 15.67
C GLU A 112 4.53 2.68 16.90
N ILE A 113 3.76 1.98 17.74
CA ILE A 113 3.21 2.52 18.99
C ILE A 113 4.11 2.03 20.13
N HIS A 114 4.74 2.96 20.83
CA HIS A 114 5.62 2.65 21.94
C HIS A 114 4.85 2.43 23.25
N PRO A 115 5.48 1.79 24.27
CA PRO A 115 4.81 1.51 25.56
C PRO A 115 4.32 2.77 26.29
N ASP A 116 4.92 3.94 26.07
CA ASP A 116 4.49 5.24 26.58
C ASP A 116 3.35 5.87 25.75
N GLY A 117 2.89 5.15 24.73
CA GLY A 117 1.87 5.59 23.79
C GLY A 117 2.37 6.54 22.70
N SER A 118 3.65 6.91 22.68
CA SER A 118 4.21 7.72 21.60
C SER A 118 4.26 6.94 20.29
N LYS A 119 4.29 7.66 19.18
CA LYS A 119 4.29 7.09 17.84
C LYS A 119 5.57 7.44 17.10
N SER A 120 6.06 6.48 16.33
CA SER A 120 7.16 6.72 15.40
C SER A 120 6.88 6.08 14.04
N GLU A 121 7.60 6.56 13.02
CA GLU A 121 7.54 6.02 11.67
C GLU A 121 8.54 4.89 11.47
N THR A 122 8.12 3.82 10.81
CA THR A 122 9.02 2.73 10.42
C THR A 122 8.75 2.29 8.98
N ARG A 123 9.82 2.09 8.21
CA ARG A 123 9.75 1.73 6.79
C ARG A 123 9.83 0.22 6.61
N THR A 124 8.72 -0.38 6.21
CA THR A 124 8.56 -1.83 6.15
C THR A 124 9.35 -2.51 5.03
N CYS A 125 9.78 -1.77 4.00
CA CYS A 125 10.51 -2.36 2.87
C CYS A 125 12.00 -2.64 3.16
N ILE A 126 12.58 -2.03 4.22
CA ILE A 126 14.00 -2.23 4.58
C ILE A 126 14.19 -2.98 5.91
N PHE A 127 13.14 -3.07 6.73
CA PHE A 127 13.18 -3.84 7.97
C PHE A 127 12.61 -5.24 7.76
N GLY A 128 13.34 -6.27 8.25
CA GLY A 128 12.84 -7.63 8.29
C GLY A 128 11.64 -7.76 9.24
N ALA A 129 10.74 -8.71 8.95
CA ALA A 129 9.55 -8.94 9.77
C ALA A 129 9.89 -9.21 11.25
N HIS A 130 10.97 -9.94 11.51
CA HIS A 130 11.43 -10.26 12.86
C HIS A 130 11.93 -9.06 13.69
N TYR A 131 12.26 -7.92 13.04
CA TYR A 131 12.54 -6.67 13.75
C TYR A 131 11.34 -6.19 14.56
N PHE A 132 10.14 -6.56 14.12
CA PHE A 132 8.88 -6.16 14.75
C PHE A 132 8.37 -7.14 15.81
N SER A 133 9.15 -8.17 16.13
CA SER A 133 8.76 -9.13 17.17
C SER A 133 8.50 -8.42 18.50
N GLY A 134 7.31 -8.66 19.07
CA GLY A 134 6.83 -8.04 20.31
C GLY A 134 6.46 -6.56 20.21
N LYS A 135 6.51 -5.95 19.03
CA LYS A 135 6.14 -4.56 18.80
C LYS A 135 4.65 -4.40 18.47
N ASN A 136 4.16 -3.19 18.64
CA ASN A 136 2.80 -2.79 18.25
C ASN A 136 2.87 -1.82 17.06
N ILE A 137 2.33 -2.23 15.93
CA ILE A 137 2.30 -1.42 14.71
C ILE A 137 0.88 -1.16 14.23
N VAL A 138 0.71 -0.04 13.56
CA VAL A 138 -0.56 0.35 12.92
C VAL A 138 -0.28 0.65 11.46
N THR A 139 -0.96 -0.09 10.57
CA THR A 139 -0.99 0.15 9.13
C THR A 139 -2.10 1.11 8.77
N ILE A 140 -2.24 1.48 7.51
CA ILE A 140 -3.31 2.39 7.06
C ILE A 140 -4.71 1.82 7.36
N GLU A 141 -4.87 0.49 7.29
CA GLU A 141 -6.12 -0.21 7.57
C GLU A 141 -6.57 -0.06 9.02
N GLY A 142 -5.62 0.04 9.96
CA GLY A 142 -5.90 0.19 11.38
C GLY A 142 -6.04 1.63 11.86
N GLN A 143 -5.86 2.63 11.00
CA GLN A 143 -5.96 4.03 11.42
C GLN A 143 -7.41 4.52 11.54
N ALA A 144 -8.28 4.09 10.64
CA ALA A 144 -9.71 4.34 10.74
C ALA A 144 -10.37 3.38 11.73
N THR A 145 -11.43 3.82 12.40
CA THR A 145 -12.23 2.97 13.28
C THR A 145 -13.53 2.58 12.61
N LYS A 146 -14.09 1.43 12.97
CA LYS A 146 -15.40 1.00 12.50
C LYS A 146 -16.40 1.04 13.65
N LYS A 147 -17.47 1.84 13.52
CA LYS A 147 -18.55 1.95 14.48
C LYS A 147 -19.88 1.73 13.78
N ASP A 148 -20.69 0.80 14.27
CA ASP A 148 -22.01 0.45 13.73
C ASP A 148 -21.99 0.15 12.20
N GLY A 149 -20.90 -0.48 11.73
CA GLY A 149 -20.69 -0.81 10.32
C GLY A 149 -20.18 0.36 9.47
N VAL A 150 -20.11 1.58 10.00
CA VAL A 150 -19.61 2.78 9.31
C VAL A 150 -18.13 2.99 9.62
N LEU A 151 -17.35 3.27 8.57
CA LEU A 151 -15.95 3.63 8.70
C LEU A 151 -15.82 5.08 9.14
N ILE A 152 -15.17 5.31 10.29
CA ILE A 152 -14.86 6.64 10.82
C ILE A 152 -13.40 6.92 10.57
N LEU A 153 -13.14 7.85 9.67
CA LEU A 153 -11.79 8.28 9.31
C LEU A 153 -11.18 9.12 10.43
N THR A 154 -9.86 9.07 10.55
CA THR A 154 -9.12 10.01 11.39
C THR A 154 -9.20 11.42 10.80
N PRO A 155 -8.99 12.48 11.62
CA PRO A 155 -9.00 13.85 11.11
C PRO A 155 -8.06 14.06 9.92
N ILE A 156 -6.87 13.42 9.92
CA ILE A 156 -5.92 13.55 8.82
C ILE A 156 -6.37 12.81 7.55
N GLN A 157 -6.99 11.63 7.68
CA GLN A 157 -7.57 10.93 6.53
C GLN A 157 -8.69 11.75 5.90
N GLN A 158 -9.57 12.32 6.74
CA GLN A 158 -10.67 13.16 6.27
C GLN A 158 -10.14 14.42 5.59
N ALA A 159 -9.17 15.12 6.21
CA ALA A 159 -8.57 16.32 5.63
C ALA A 159 -7.90 16.07 4.28
N PHE A 160 -7.27 14.90 4.08
CA PHE A 160 -6.67 14.52 2.79
C PHE A 160 -7.73 14.35 1.69
N ILE A 161 -8.91 13.84 2.04
CA ILE A 161 -10.05 13.73 1.12
C ILE A 161 -10.61 15.12 0.81
N ASP A 162 -10.90 15.91 1.84
CA ASP A 162 -11.55 17.21 1.71
C ASP A 162 -10.69 18.21 0.91
N ASN A 163 -9.37 18.14 1.07
CA ASN A 163 -8.41 18.96 0.34
C ASN A 163 -7.98 18.37 -1.02
N PHE A 164 -8.51 17.20 -1.42
CA PHE A 164 -8.05 16.50 -2.63
C PHE A 164 -6.51 16.37 -2.66
N ALA A 165 -5.91 15.98 -1.52
CA ALA A 165 -4.48 16.00 -1.33
C ALA A 165 -3.72 14.95 -2.14
N PHE A 166 -4.38 13.93 -2.69
CA PHE A 166 -3.78 12.87 -3.48
C PHE A 166 -4.40 12.77 -4.88
N GLN A 167 -3.65 12.17 -5.81
CA GLN A 167 -4.12 11.84 -7.17
C GLN A 167 -4.17 10.32 -7.35
N CYS A 168 -3.03 9.66 -7.65
CA CYS A 168 -3.01 8.20 -7.78
C CYS A 168 -3.19 7.48 -6.44
N GLY A 169 -2.93 8.14 -5.31
CA GLY A 169 -3.11 7.58 -3.96
C GLY A 169 -1.96 6.69 -3.48
N TYR A 170 -0.99 6.35 -4.33
CA TYR A 170 0.04 5.36 -3.99
C TYR A 170 0.92 5.77 -2.80
N CYS A 171 1.25 7.05 -2.65
CA CYS A 171 2.01 7.57 -1.52
C CYS A 171 1.13 7.92 -0.29
N ALA A 172 -0.20 8.00 -0.46
CA ALA A 172 -1.10 8.51 0.57
C ALA A 172 -1.04 7.75 1.90
N PRO A 173 -0.97 6.40 1.95
CA PRO A 173 -0.86 5.67 3.21
C PRO A 173 0.38 6.08 4.03
N GLY A 174 1.54 6.24 3.36
CA GLY A 174 2.75 6.71 4.00
C GLY A 174 2.61 8.14 4.54
N PHE A 175 2.05 9.07 3.75
CA PHE A 175 1.77 10.43 4.20
C PHE A 175 0.80 10.48 5.39
N VAL A 176 -0.24 9.62 5.40
CA VAL A 176 -1.18 9.55 6.54
C VAL A 176 -0.45 9.07 7.80
N ALA A 177 0.40 8.04 7.69
CA ALA A 177 1.20 7.55 8.81
C ALA A 177 2.13 8.65 9.35
N GLY A 178 2.92 9.29 8.48
CA GLY A 178 3.84 10.38 8.85
C GLY A 178 3.12 11.57 9.46
N ALA A 179 2.01 12.01 8.86
CA ALA A 179 1.20 13.10 9.38
C ALA A 179 0.61 12.77 10.76
N THR A 180 0.16 11.53 10.97
CA THR A 180 -0.36 11.09 12.28
C THR A 180 0.73 11.09 13.36
N VAL A 181 1.95 10.65 13.02
CA VAL A 181 3.12 10.71 13.92
C VAL A 181 3.50 12.16 14.21
N PHE A 182 3.48 13.02 13.20
CA PHE A 182 3.73 14.46 13.38
C PHE A 182 2.73 15.12 14.32
N LEU A 183 1.43 14.86 14.14
CA LEU A 183 0.38 15.39 15.02
C LEU A 183 0.51 14.86 16.46
N ASP A 184 0.87 13.57 16.64
CA ASP A 184 1.16 13.02 17.98
C ASP A 184 2.32 13.74 18.65
N ARG A 185 3.38 14.05 17.89
CA ARG A 185 4.52 14.84 18.38
C ARG A 185 4.09 16.25 18.79
N LEU A 186 3.28 16.94 17.97
CA LEU A 186 2.77 18.27 18.30
C LEU A 186 1.88 18.26 19.56
N ASN A 187 1.07 17.23 19.72
CA ASN A 187 0.21 17.08 20.89
C ASN A 187 1.00 16.91 22.19
N ARG A 188 2.19 16.29 22.10
CA ARG A 188 3.12 16.12 23.23
C ARG A 188 4.03 17.33 23.43
N HIS A 189 4.39 17.98 22.35
CA HIS A 189 5.33 19.10 22.31
C HIS A 189 4.78 20.21 21.41
N PRO A 190 3.86 21.04 21.91
CA PRO A 190 3.27 22.13 21.15
C PRO A 190 4.30 23.10 20.60
N ILE A 191 4.03 23.65 19.42
CA ILE A 191 4.92 24.62 18.76
C ILE A 191 4.19 25.93 18.51
N LYS A 192 4.98 27.02 18.34
CA LYS A 192 4.43 28.30 17.96
C LYS A 192 3.89 28.25 16.52
N ARG A 193 2.76 28.94 16.29
CA ARG A 193 2.13 29.06 14.95
C ARG A 193 3.14 29.49 13.88
N ALA A 194 4.04 30.40 14.17
CA ALA A 194 5.06 30.88 13.23
C ALA A 194 6.03 29.78 12.74
N ASN A 195 6.15 28.68 13.48
CA ASN A 195 7.06 27.58 13.15
C ASN A 195 6.36 26.41 12.48
N LEU A 196 5.01 26.45 12.33
CA LEU A 196 4.22 25.30 11.90
C LEU A 196 4.59 24.83 10.49
N GLU A 197 4.66 25.74 9.53
CA GLU A 197 4.98 25.39 8.12
C GLU A 197 6.34 24.69 8.03
N LYS A 198 7.34 25.25 8.68
CA LYS A 198 8.69 24.65 8.73
C LYS A 198 8.68 23.27 9.40
N ALA A 199 7.92 23.12 10.48
CA ALA A 199 7.83 21.85 11.19
C ALA A 199 7.12 20.75 10.36
N ILE A 200 6.11 21.12 9.54
CA ILE A 200 5.46 20.20 8.59
C ILE A 200 6.48 19.78 7.53
N GLU A 201 7.21 20.73 6.94
CA GLU A 201 8.23 20.46 5.94
C GLU A 201 9.30 19.51 6.49
N GLU A 202 9.87 19.80 7.66
CA GLU A 202 10.89 18.97 8.30
C GLU A 202 10.40 17.55 8.64
N ALA A 203 9.12 17.40 8.93
CA ALA A 203 8.54 16.10 9.28
C ALA A 203 8.24 15.22 8.06
N LEU A 204 7.90 15.82 6.92
CA LEU A 204 7.29 15.11 5.80
C LEU A 204 8.01 15.25 4.46
N ASN A 205 9.13 16.01 4.39
CA ASN A 205 9.89 16.21 3.15
C ASN A 205 10.51 14.91 2.59
N ASP A 206 10.67 13.88 3.42
CA ASP A 206 11.17 12.57 2.99
C ASP A 206 10.08 11.71 2.32
N HIS A 207 8.80 12.06 2.49
CA HIS A 207 7.70 11.38 1.82
C HIS A 207 7.61 11.83 0.36
N ILE A 208 7.82 10.91 -0.59
CA ILE A 208 7.89 11.26 -2.01
C ILE A 208 6.53 11.05 -2.69
N CYS A 209 6.02 12.14 -3.29
CA CYS A 209 4.89 12.10 -4.20
C CYS A 209 5.28 12.66 -5.58
N ARG A 210 5.02 11.89 -6.65
CA ARG A 210 5.32 12.33 -8.01
C ARG A 210 4.16 13.08 -8.69
N CYS A 211 2.95 13.00 -8.14
CA CYS A 211 1.73 13.47 -8.80
C CYS A 211 1.33 14.89 -8.40
N THR A 212 1.39 15.22 -7.09
CA THR A 212 0.61 16.33 -6.50
C THR A 212 1.38 17.64 -6.33
N GLY A 213 2.72 17.60 -6.29
CA GLY A 213 3.53 18.76 -5.93
C GLY A 213 3.44 19.16 -4.44
N TYR A 214 2.88 18.28 -3.59
CA TYR A 214 2.86 18.35 -2.12
C TYR A 214 1.94 19.41 -1.48
N VAL A 215 1.66 20.51 -2.14
CA VAL A 215 0.97 21.68 -1.56
C VAL A 215 -0.27 21.30 -0.75
N ARG A 216 -1.17 20.52 -1.35
CA ARG A 216 -2.44 20.11 -0.71
C ARG A 216 -2.25 19.15 0.46
N TYR A 217 -1.21 18.32 0.45
CA TYR A 217 -0.84 17.53 1.62
C TYR A 217 -0.47 18.42 2.80
N TYR A 218 0.38 19.40 2.55
CA TYR A 218 0.85 20.32 3.60
C TYR A 218 -0.26 21.22 4.13
N GLU A 219 -1.14 21.72 3.24
CA GLU A 219 -2.33 22.47 3.62
C GLU A 219 -3.26 21.67 4.52
N ALA A 220 -3.57 20.42 4.12
CA ALA A 220 -4.44 19.54 4.91
C ALA A 220 -3.85 19.24 6.30
N ILE A 221 -2.53 18.97 6.39
CA ILE A 221 -1.86 18.68 7.65
C ILE A 221 -1.83 19.94 8.53
N ARG A 222 -1.55 21.11 7.95
CA ARG A 222 -1.61 22.39 8.65
C ARG A 222 -2.99 22.64 9.25
N ASP A 223 -4.04 22.44 8.45
CA ASP A 223 -5.43 22.68 8.87
C ASP A 223 -5.82 21.76 10.05
N VAL A 224 -5.43 20.49 10.02
CA VAL A 224 -5.64 19.57 11.12
C VAL A 224 -4.84 19.98 12.36
N ALA A 225 -3.57 20.37 12.19
CA ALA A 225 -2.74 20.82 13.31
C ALA A 225 -3.31 22.07 14.00
N LEU A 226 -3.84 23.01 13.22
CA LEU A 226 -4.48 24.24 13.74
C LEU A 226 -5.84 23.94 14.38
N ALA A 227 -6.58 22.97 13.90
CA ALA A 227 -7.87 22.56 14.44
C ALA A 227 -7.74 21.67 15.69
N THR A 228 -6.56 21.06 15.92
CA THR A 228 -6.33 20.18 17.06
C THR A 228 -5.90 21.01 18.29
N PRO A 229 -6.73 21.06 19.36
CA PRO A 229 -6.40 21.81 20.55
C PRO A 229 -5.07 21.37 21.16
N GLY A 230 -4.20 22.32 21.49
CA GLY A 230 -2.94 22.06 22.16
C GLY A 230 -1.75 21.71 21.25
N CYS A 231 -1.96 21.51 19.96
CA CYS A 231 -0.86 21.25 19.01
C CYS A 231 -0.08 22.52 18.66
N VAL A 232 -0.78 23.64 18.52
CA VAL A 232 -0.22 24.92 18.11
C VAL A 232 -0.58 26.01 19.13
N ILE A 233 0.41 26.77 19.53
CA ILE A 233 0.30 27.90 20.46
C ILE A 233 0.68 29.21 19.75
N ASP A 234 0.17 30.35 20.21
CA ASP A 234 0.45 31.66 19.64
C ASP A 234 1.87 32.16 19.99
#